data_b848fd12fad6286a88cdc5b9412322f2
#
_entry.id   b848fd12fad6286a88cdc5b9412322f2
#
_cell.length_a   1.000
_cell.length_b   1.000
_cell.length_c   1.000
_cell.angle_alpha   90.00
_cell.angle_beta   90.00
_cell.angle_gamma   90.00
#
_symmetry.space_group_name_H-M   'P 1'
#
loop_
_entity.id
_entity.type
_entity.pdbx_description
1 polymer ?
#
loop_
_entity_poly.entity_id
_entity_poly.type
_entity_poly.pdbx_seq_one_letter_code
_entity_poly.pdbx_strand_id
1 'polypeptide(L)'
;MPPIPPRNIIVILLLAVLTLTAGCTVDGSADWQAMREEANELFNGQQYQEALDMYEKALSKAQGKDRLVLRQDIIDCYQVLGNQTKARELLKTQLEEAHTAGDEQMEAKAMLTLGMHVYDTGDKQTAYDYMTQAVRLMEKSTADDTPYLLAYYHYVLMIRRTVDEDYAQALIDAKAVERYLAQSPQPEKGEPMLVRTLGTMACIYCETDNTAKADSIYGVWLQHKPMAVANERDICPYLTYRGRYQEVIDIQGRYIEWVREKKGQWTASERTSRLQMAEAESALGHGEEAYRQLLEAYAIDDTLQVRQAKENAQELDAIYQNQLKTEQISRLRLWIIILGGIVAVLAVMLLAYRIKAVRQRKNKAIIDVARYLAQPAINSDMSELETTADDAQVEDVEAARFAAFDRTVEQGRLYTQSDLSREMLADLMGVDRTTFSRIIQEQSGCKNLKDYLNQKRMRLAEQLLRQHPDYTIEAIAVDCGLTLTTFKRLCKDMHGMSPSDYRKSLLQ
;
A
#
# COMPACT_ATOMS: atom_id res chain seq x y z
N MET A 1 -13.86 21.60 41.35
CA MET A 1 -12.69 21.33 40.49
C MET A 1 -12.67 22.36 39.39
N PRO A 2 -11.60 23.14 39.19
CA PRO A 2 -11.52 24.12 38.11
C PRO A 2 -11.39 23.37 36.76
N PRO A 3 -11.94 23.90 35.66
CA PRO A 3 -11.85 23.25 34.33
C PRO A 3 -10.42 23.27 33.82
N ILE A 4 -9.97 22.10 33.35
CA ILE A 4 -8.64 21.91 32.74
C ILE A 4 -8.56 22.74 31.45
N PRO A 5 -7.55 23.60 31.26
CA PRO A 5 -7.43 24.42 30.05
C PRO A 5 -7.24 23.53 28.80
N PRO A 6 -7.83 23.88 27.66
CA PRO A 6 -7.86 23.03 26.44
C PRO A 6 -6.48 22.69 25.87
N ARG A 7 -5.46 23.41 26.28
CA ARG A 7 -4.06 23.18 25.90
C ARG A 7 -3.49 21.89 26.51
N ASN A 8 -3.97 21.49 27.69
CA ASN A 8 -3.52 20.28 28.37
C ASN A 8 -4.20 19.01 27.86
N ILE A 9 -5.39 19.11 27.26
CA ILE A 9 -6.10 17.96 26.68
C ILE A 9 -5.39 17.48 25.41
N ILE A 10 -4.84 18.39 24.59
CA ILE A 10 -4.08 18.04 23.37
C ILE A 10 -2.74 17.39 23.74
N VAL A 11 -2.09 17.86 24.82
CA VAL A 11 -0.84 17.27 25.30
C VAL A 11 -1.08 15.88 25.92
N ILE A 12 -2.19 15.68 26.61
CA ILE A 12 -2.57 14.36 27.17
C ILE A 12 -2.94 13.39 26.05
N LEU A 13 -3.63 13.83 25.00
CA LEU A 13 -3.93 13.01 23.83
C LEU A 13 -2.67 12.68 23.02
N LEU A 14 -1.74 13.61 22.85
CA LEU A 14 -0.44 13.36 22.21
C LEU A 14 0.45 12.43 23.05
N LEU A 15 0.45 12.55 24.37
CA LEU A 15 1.16 11.64 25.26
C LEU A 15 0.50 10.24 25.28
N ALA A 16 -0.83 10.14 25.21
CA ALA A 16 -1.53 8.87 25.11
C ALA A 16 -1.27 8.15 23.76
N VAL A 17 -1.12 8.89 22.67
CA VAL A 17 -0.71 8.33 21.37
C VAL A 17 0.77 7.91 21.39
N LEU A 18 1.65 8.68 22.03
CA LEU A 18 3.08 8.33 22.20
C LEU A 18 3.29 7.14 23.15
N THR A 19 2.46 6.96 24.17
CA THR A 19 2.55 5.78 25.06
C THR A 19 1.94 4.53 24.45
N LEU A 20 1.01 4.64 23.48
CA LEU A 20 0.53 3.50 22.68
C LEU A 20 1.55 3.04 21.63
N THR A 21 2.51 3.89 21.24
CA THR A 21 3.60 3.52 20.33
C THR A 21 4.88 3.07 21.04
N ALA A 22 4.99 3.26 22.37
CA ALA A 22 6.17 2.88 23.16
C ALA A 22 5.95 1.60 24.01
N GLY A 23 4.84 0.91 23.84
CA GLY A 23 4.53 -0.32 24.56
C GLY A 23 4.74 -1.55 23.69
N CYS A 24 5.73 -2.36 24.08
CA CYS A 24 6.10 -3.70 23.60
C CYS A 24 7.19 -3.74 22.50
N THR A 25 8.42 -3.50 22.90
CA THR A 25 9.53 -4.31 22.44
C THR A 25 9.64 -5.54 23.37
N VAL A 26 8.64 -6.43 23.32
CA VAL A 26 8.82 -7.82 23.70
C VAL A 26 9.58 -8.45 22.55
N ASP A 27 10.63 -9.20 22.86
CA ASP A 27 11.49 -9.96 21.93
C ASP A 27 10.61 -10.85 21.03
N GLY A 28 10.11 -10.30 19.94
CA GLY A 28 9.20 -10.99 19.01
C GLY A 28 9.91 -12.04 18.14
N SER A 29 11.23 -12.12 18.24
CA SER A 29 12.03 -13.05 17.44
C SER A 29 11.90 -14.50 17.89
N ALA A 30 11.77 -14.79 19.17
CA ALA A 30 11.65 -16.15 19.70
C ALA A 30 10.24 -16.76 19.44
N ASP A 31 9.22 -15.95 19.33
CA ASP A 31 7.82 -16.42 19.23
C ASP A 31 7.45 -16.91 17.80
N TRP A 32 7.94 -16.28 16.74
CA TRP A 32 7.65 -16.73 15.37
C TRP A 32 8.43 -18.00 15.00
N GLN A 33 9.65 -18.22 15.55
CA GLN A 33 10.45 -19.42 15.31
C GLN A 33 9.78 -20.67 15.88
N ALA A 34 9.31 -20.59 17.13
CA ALA A 34 8.54 -21.68 17.73
C ALA A 34 7.26 -22.00 16.94
N MET A 35 6.54 -20.97 16.46
CA MET A 35 5.38 -21.16 15.60
C MET A 35 5.75 -21.82 14.26
N ARG A 36 6.89 -21.47 13.68
CA ARG A 36 7.39 -22.09 12.45
C ARG A 36 7.74 -23.55 12.66
N GLU A 37 8.39 -23.91 13.78
CA GLU A 37 8.72 -25.30 14.11
C GLU A 37 7.45 -26.13 14.26
N GLU A 38 6.45 -25.65 14.99
CA GLU A 38 5.14 -26.30 15.11
C GLU A 38 4.46 -26.47 13.74
N ALA A 39 4.51 -25.42 12.89
CA ALA A 39 3.99 -25.49 11.53
C ALA A 39 4.73 -26.52 10.67
N ASN A 40 6.06 -26.64 10.82
CA ASN A 40 6.85 -27.67 10.12
C ASN A 40 6.44 -29.09 10.55
N GLU A 41 6.16 -29.32 11.84
CA GLU A 41 5.64 -30.59 12.31
C GLU A 41 4.28 -30.92 11.71
N LEU A 42 3.36 -29.95 11.67
CA LEU A 42 2.06 -30.09 11.03
C LEU A 42 2.19 -30.37 9.52
N PHE A 43 3.07 -29.66 8.83
CA PHE A 43 3.34 -29.87 7.40
C PHE A 43 3.88 -31.27 7.13
N ASN A 44 4.85 -31.73 7.93
CA ASN A 44 5.40 -33.08 7.83
C ASN A 44 4.36 -34.16 8.19
N GLY A 45 3.42 -33.83 9.07
CA GLY A 45 2.27 -34.68 9.42
C GLY A 45 1.13 -34.63 8.38
N GLN A 46 1.33 -33.94 7.24
CA GLN A 46 0.34 -33.75 6.14
C GLN A 46 -0.91 -32.96 6.56
N GLN A 47 -0.84 -32.23 7.65
CA GLN A 47 -1.90 -31.30 8.11
C GLN A 47 -1.64 -29.91 7.50
N TYR A 48 -1.72 -29.83 6.16
CA TYR A 48 -1.28 -28.67 5.39
C TYR A 48 -2.08 -27.38 5.65
N GLN A 49 -3.37 -27.51 5.96
CA GLN A 49 -4.20 -26.34 6.26
C GLN A 49 -3.85 -25.75 7.63
N GLU A 50 -3.68 -26.59 8.63
CA GLU A 50 -3.27 -26.18 9.98
C GLU A 50 -1.85 -25.60 9.96
N ALA A 51 -0.95 -26.21 9.17
CA ALA A 51 0.40 -25.69 8.95
C ALA A 51 0.36 -24.30 8.33
N LEU A 52 -0.48 -24.10 7.29
CA LEU A 52 -0.66 -22.80 6.63
C LEU A 52 -1.12 -21.72 7.61
N ASP A 53 -2.15 -22.01 8.41
CA ASP A 53 -2.68 -21.08 9.41
C ASP A 53 -1.60 -20.69 10.46
N MET A 54 -0.72 -21.63 10.81
CA MET A 54 0.37 -21.40 11.75
C MET A 54 1.52 -20.59 11.13
N TYR A 55 1.89 -20.87 9.87
CA TYR A 55 2.88 -20.07 9.14
C TYR A 55 2.40 -18.62 8.93
N GLU A 56 1.12 -18.40 8.64
CA GLU A 56 0.55 -17.04 8.50
C GLU A 56 0.62 -16.27 9.84
N LYS A 57 0.35 -16.92 10.96
CA LYS A 57 0.54 -16.33 12.30
C LYS A 57 2.00 -15.96 12.55
N ALA A 58 2.93 -16.88 12.25
CA ALA A 58 4.37 -16.61 12.36
C ALA A 58 4.80 -15.45 11.47
N LEU A 59 4.32 -15.38 10.21
CA LEU A 59 4.61 -14.31 9.26
C LEU A 59 4.17 -12.93 9.77
N SER A 60 3.08 -12.86 10.53
CA SER A 60 2.59 -11.60 11.11
C SER A 60 3.56 -11.01 12.15
N LYS A 61 4.42 -11.83 12.75
CA LYS A 61 5.39 -11.46 13.79
C LYS A 61 6.82 -11.32 13.26
N ALA A 62 7.16 -11.99 12.17
CA ALA A 62 8.49 -11.96 11.57
C ALA A 62 8.78 -10.65 10.84
N GLN A 63 10.06 -10.28 10.74
CA GLN A 63 10.54 -9.08 10.08
C GLN A 63 11.74 -9.38 9.16
N GLY A 64 11.99 -8.49 8.20
CA GLY A 64 13.15 -8.57 7.31
C GLY A 64 13.21 -9.90 6.54
N LYS A 65 14.39 -10.53 6.50
CA LYS A 65 14.64 -11.78 5.76
C LYS A 65 13.83 -12.96 6.27
N ASP A 66 13.48 -13.00 7.55
CA ASP A 66 12.69 -14.09 8.14
C ASP A 66 11.29 -14.17 7.51
N ARG A 67 10.73 -13.04 7.07
CA ARG A 67 9.47 -13.02 6.32
C ARG A 67 9.56 -13.76 4.98
N LEU A 68 10.70 -13.68 4.30
CA LEU A 68 10.91 -14.37 3.02
C LEU A 68 10.92 -15.90 3.22
N VAL A 69 11.54 -16.36 4.31
CA VAL A 69 11.56 -17.79 4.64
C VAL A 69 10.15 -18.30 4.93
N LEU A 70 9.40 -17.62 5.80
CA LEU A 70 8.03 -18.00 6.14
C LEU A 70 7.07 -17.91 4.95
N ARG A 71 7.26 -16.92 4.07
CA ARG A 71 6.46 -16.84 2.84
C ARG A 71 6.72 -18.02 1.92
N GLN A 72 7.97 -18.50 1.85
CA GLN A 72 8.26 -19.71 1.10
C GLN A 72 7.53 -20.92 1.69
N ASP A 73 7.53 -21.08 3.02
CA ASP A 73 6.80 -22.17 3.68
C ASP A 73 5.29 -22.10 3.37
N ILE A 74 4.71 -20.89 3.33
CA ILE A 74 3.32 -20.63 2.94
C ILE A 74 3.07 -20.98 1.45
N ILE A 75 4.00 -20.61 0.57
CA ILE A 75 3.92 -20.96 -0.86
C ILE A 75 3.92 -22.48 -1.03
N ASP A 76 4.81 -23.18 -0.33
CA ASP A 76 4.91 -24.62 -0.36
C ASP A 76 3.59 -25.29 0.14
N CYS A 77 2.94 -24.73 1.17
CA CYS A 77 1.60 -25.15 1.59
C CYS A 77 0.55 -24.97 0.48
N TYR A 78 0.48 -23.79 -0.14
CA TYR A 78 -0.49 -23.55 -1.21
C TYR A 78 -0.26 -24.45 -2.42
N GLN A 79 0.99 -24.78 -2.75
CA GLN A 79 1.32 -25.72 -3.83
C GLN A 79 0.79 -27.14 -3.52
N VAL A 80 1.01 -27.63 -2.30
CA VAL A 80 0.54 -28.95 -1.89
C VAL A 80 -0.99 -29.00 -1.79
N LEU A 81 -1.61 -27.90 -1.35
CA LEU A 81 -3.07 -27.74 -1.28
C LEU A 81 -3.73 -27.53 -2.66
N GLY A 82 -2.95 -27.45 -3.77
CA GLY A 82 -3.46 -27.28 -5.12
C GLY A 82 -3.82 -25.84 -5.48
N ASN A 83 -3.66 -24.88 -4.57
CA ASN A 83 -3.99 -23.45 -4.84
C ASN A 83 -2.86 -22.75 -5.60
N GLN A 84 -2.71 -23.10 -6.88
CA GLN A 84 -1.63 -22.61 -7.75
C GLN A 84 -1.72 -21.09 -7.99
N THR A 85 -2.91 -20.52 -8.00
CA THR A 85 -3.10 -19.07 -8.20
C THR A 85 -2.53 -18.30 -7.03
N LYS A 86 -2.82 -18.74 -5.79
CA LYS A 86 -2.31 -18.08 -4.59
C LYS A 86 -0.80 -18.24 -4.45
N ALA A 87 -0.29 -19.44 -4.74
CA ALA A 87 1.14 -19.69 -4.77
C ALA A 87 1.87 -18.74 -5.74
N ARG A 88 1.35 -18.54 -6.94
CA ARG A 88 1.92 -17.62 -7.96
C ARG A 88 1.88 -16.15 -7.52
N GLU A 89 0.79 -15.70 -6.91
CA GLU A 89 0.70 -14.32 -6.37
C GLU A 89 1.77 -14.07 -5.30
N LEU A 90 1.91 -15.02 -4.38
CA LEU A 90 2.89 -14.93 -3.30
C LEU A 90 4.33 -15.01 -3.82
N LEU A 91 4.58 -15.85 -4.84
CA LEU A 91 5.89 -15.95 -5.50
C LEU A 91 6.31 -14.62 -6.13
N LYS A 92 5.38 -13.91 -6.81
CA LYS A 92 5.67 -12.59 -7.37
C LYS A 92 6.03 -11.59 -6.27
N THR A 93 5.26 -11.56 -5.19
CA THR A 93 5.54 -10.70 -4.03
C THR A 93 6.88 -11.05 -3.39
N GLN A 94 7.19 -12.35 -3.26
CA GLN A 94 8.47 -12.82 -2.72
C GLN A 94 9.64 -12.41 -3.60
N LEU A 95 9.49 -12.48 -4.92
CA LEU A 95 10.51 -12.05 -5.88
C LEU A 95 10.81 -10.55 -5.71
N GLU A 96 9.80 -9.71 -5.65
CA GLU A 96 9.95 -8.26 -5.45
C GLU A 96 10.61 -7.91 -4.10
N GLU A 97 10.19 -8.58 -3.02
CA GLU A 97 10.77 -8.35 -1.69
C GLU A 97 12.21 -8.88 -1.59
N ALA A 98 12.52 -10.06 -2.14
CA ALA A 98 13.87 -10.61 -2.16
C ALA A 98 14.83 -9.71 -2.96
N HIS A 99 14.38 -9.23 -4.12
CA HIS A 99 15.12 -8.27 -4.92
C HIS A 99 15.42 -6.97 -4.15
N THR A 100 14.40 -6.40 -3.49
CA THR A 100 14.54 -5.17 -2.69
C THR A 100 15.46 -5.37 -1.49
N ALA A 101 15.43 -6.57 -0.87
CA ALA A 101 16.28 -6.92 0.25
C ALA A 101 17.73 -7.27 -0.15
N GLY A 102 18.01 -7.42 -1.46
CA GLY A 102 19.29 -7.90 -1.97
C GLY A 102 19.58 -9.35 -1.57
N ASP A 103 18.55 -10.19 -1.40
CA ASP A 103 18.68 -11.60 -1.06
C ASP A 103 18.67 -12.43 -2.35
N GLU A 104 19.85 -12.54 -2.99
CA GLU A 104 20.03 -13.20 -4.28
C GLU A 104 19.61 -14.68 -4.25
N GLN A 105 19.80 -15.36 -3.12
CA GLN A 105 19.43 -16.78 -2.99
C GLN A 105 17.91 -16.97 -2.97
N MET A 106 17.20 -16.12 -2.21
CA MET A 106 15.74 -16.17 -2.14
C MET A 106 15.10 -15.69 -3.46
N GLU A 107 15.70 -14.67 -4.10
CA GLU A 107 15.30 -14.19 -5.41
C GLU A 107 15.44 -15.30 -6.48
N ALA A 108 16.58 -16.01 -6.50
CA ALA A 108 16.79 -17.13 -7.39
C ALA A 108 15.81 -18.29 -7.16
N LYS A 109 15.52 -18.61 -5.89
CA LYS A 109 14.53 -19.63 -5.53
C LYS A 109 13.12 -19.28 -6.02
N ALA A 110 12.70 -18.03 -5.81
CA ALA A 110 11.41 -17.54 -6.28
C ALA A 110 11.31 -17.57 -7.82
N MET A 111 12.38 -17.16 -8.51
CA MET A 111 12.45 -17.21 -9.98
C MET A 111 12.37 -18.64 -10.52
N LEU A 112 13.11 -19.59 -9.94
CA LEU A 112 13.05 -20.99 -10.37
C LEU A 112 11.62 -21.54 -10.22
N THR A 113 11.01 -21.34 -9.05
CA THR A 113 9.65 -21.81 -8.77
C THR A 113 8.62 -21.18 -9.70
N LEU A 114 8.74 -19.86 -9.96
CA LEU A 114 7.88 -19.16 -10.91
C LEU A 114 8.06 -19.70 -12.33
N GLY A 115 9.29 -19.96 -12.74
CA GLY A 115 9.60 -20.58 -14.04
C GLY A 115 8.96 -21.96 -14.21
N MET A 116 8.99 -22.79 -13.15
CA MET A 116 8.30 -24.09 -13.14
C MET A 116 6.79 -23.94 -13.35
N HIS A 117 6.16 -22.99 -12.63
CA HIS A 117 4.73 -22.73 -12.80
C HIS A 117 4.36 -22.19 -14.18
N VAL A 118 5.19 -21.32 -14.75
CA VAL A 118 4.99 -20.79 -16.11
C VAL A 118 5.13 -21.90 -17.14
N TYR A 119 6.08 -22.84 -16.94
CA TYR A 119 6.22 -24.00 -17.79
C TYR A 119 4.94 -24.83 -17.89
N ASP A 120 4.30 -25.08 -16.75
CA ASP A 120 3.06 -25.85 -16.66
C ASP A 120 1.85 -25.13 -17.33
N THR A 121 1.95 -23.80 -17.59
CA THR A 121 0.94 -23.05 -18.39
C THR A 121 1.17 -23.11 -19.90
N GLY A 122 2.27 -23.69 -20.36
CA GLY A 122 2.63 -23.84 -21.76
C GLY A 122 3.53 -22.75 -22.35
N ASP A 123 3.80 -21.66 -21.62
CA ASP A 123 4.76 -20.63 -22.04
C ASP A 123 6.20 -21.05 -21.73
N LYS A 124 6.69 -21.99 -22.55
CA LYS A 124 8.01 -22.61 -22.34
C LYS A 124 9.16 -21.59 -22.44
N GLN A 125 9.08 -20.63 -23.35
CA GLN A 125 10.15 -19.63 -23.52
C GLN A 125 10.34 -18.80 -22.27
N THR A 126 9.26 -18.18 -21.78
CA THR A 126 9.30 -17.40 -20.55
C THR A 126 9.73 -18.23 -19.34
N ALA A 127 9.29 -19.50 -19.29
CA ALA A 127 9.68 -20.43 -18.23
C ALA A 127 11.19 -20.66 -18.20
N TYR A 128 11.80 -20.99 -19.35
CA TYR A 128 13.25 -21.18 -19.44
C TYR A 128 14.03 -19.90 -19.14
N ASP A 129 13.52 -18.74 -19.53
CA ASP A 129 14.13 -17.45 -19.20
C ASP A 129 14.20 -17.25 -17.68
N TYR A 130 13.11 -17.49 -16.96
CA TYR A 130 13.09 -17.44 -15.48
C TYR A 130 14.05 -18.45 -14.86
N MET A 131 13.99 -19.72 -15.27
CA MET A 131 14.84 -20.78 -14.70
C MET A 131 16.33 -20.52 -14.97
N THR A 132 16.69 -20.03 -16.18
CA THR A 132 18.08 -19.72 -16.51
C THR A 132 18.58 -18.47 -15.77
N GLN A 133 17.73 -17.46 -15.58
CA GLN A 133 18.09 -16.30 -14.75
C GLN A 133 18.29 -16.71 -13.29
N ALA A 134 17.46 -17.62 -12.76
CA ALA A 134 17.62 -18.17 -11.41
C ALA A 134 19.00 -18.84 -11.22
N VAL A 135 19.45 -19.64 -12.20
CA VAL A 135 20.80 -20.23 -12.18
C VAL A 135 21.87 -19.14 -12.11
N ARG A 136 21.81 -18.14 -13.02
CA ARG A 136 22.79 -17.04 -13.05
C ARG A 136 22.83 -16.22 -11.76
N LEU A 137 21.70 -16.07 -11.13
CA LEU A 137 21.60 -15.34 -9.85
C LEU A 137 22.18 -16.17 -8.72
N MET A 138 21.87 -17.49 -8.68
CA MET A 138 22.41 -18.42 -7.69
C MET A 138 23.94 -18.57 -7.81
N GLU A 139 24.52 -18.48 -9.02
CA GLU A 139 25.97 -18.50 -9.23
C GLU A 139 26.73 -17.37 -8.52
N LYS A 140 26.05 -16.28 -8.16
CA LYS A 140 26.65 -15.17 -7.39
C LYS A 140 26.64 -15.43 -5.89
N SER A 141 25.81 -16.35 -5.41
CA SER A 141 25.73 -16.68 -3.99
C SER A 141 27.04 -17.33 -3.50
N THR A 142 27.42 -16.96 -2.28
CA THR A 142 28.62 -17.54 -1.59
C THR A 142 28.25 -18.44 -0.41
N ALA A 143 26.99 -18.81 -0.28
CA ALA A 143 26.52 -19.67 0.80
C ALA A 143 27.04 -21.11 0.62
N ASP A 144 27.25 -21.83 1.72
CA ASP A 144 27.83 -23.18 1.72
C ASP A 144 26.96 -24.21 0.96
N ASP A 145 25.65 -23.99 0.89
CA ASP A 145 24.71 -24.86 0.18
C ASP A 145 24.53 -24.50 -1.31
N THR A 146 25.17 -23.43 -1.78
CA THR A 146 25.09 -22.96 -3.18
C THR A 146 25.39 -24.06 -4.20
N PRO A 147 26.43 -24.91 -4.05
CA PRO A 147 26.68 -25.99 -5.01
C PRO A 147 25.53 -26.99 -5.10
N TYR A 148 24.94 -27.36 -3.96
CA TYR A 148 23.77 -28.26 -3.94
C TYR A 148 22.55 -27.62 -4.62
N LEU A 149 22.29 -26.34 -4.37
CA LEU A 149 21.18 -25.61 -4.99
C LEU A 149 21.37 -25.44 -6.50
N LEU A 150 22.58 -25.13 -6.94
CA LEU A 150 22.92 -25.09 -8.38
C LEU A 150 22.73 -26.45 -9.06
N ALA A 151 23.14 -27.52 -8.42
CA ALA A 151 22.86 -28.87 -8.89
C ALA A 151 21.35 -29.11 -9.04
N TYR A 152 20.56 -28.72 -8.05
CA TYR A 152 19.10 -28.83 -8.10
C TYR A 152 18.48 -28.01 -9.25
N TYR A 153 18.95 -26.78 -9.46
CA TYR A 153 18.43 -25.92 -10.53
C TYR A 153 18.72 -26.50 -11.92
N HIS A 154 19.93 -26.99 -12.13
CA HIS A 154 20.28 -27.70 -13.35
C HIS A 154 19.53 -29.02 -13.51
N TYR A 155 19.27 -29.73 -12.41
CA TYR A 155 18.43 -30.92 -12.43
C TYR A 155 17.00 -30.62 -12.90
N VAL A 156 16.39 -29.52 -12.43
CA VAL A 156 15.08 -29.09 -12.89
C VAL A 156 15.09 -28.77 -14.40
N LEU A 157 16.10 -28.00 -14.86
CA LEU A 157 16.28 -27.70 -16.27
C LEU A 157 16.46 -28.97 -17.10
N MET A 158 17.31 -29.88 -16.68
CA MET A 158 17.55 -31.16 -17.35
C MET A 158 16.24 -31.93 -17.55
N ILE A 159 15.43 -32.07 -16.52
CA ILE A 159 14.15 -32.81 -16.60
C ILE A 159 13.21 -32.12 -17.61
N ARG A 160 13.03 -30.79 -17.53
CA ARG A 160 12.13 -30.07 -18.45
C ARG A 160 12.60 -30.15 -19.90
N ARG A 161 13.90 -30.00 -20.15
CA ARG A 161 14.50 -30.14 -21.48
C ARG A 161 14.41 -31.57 -22.02
N THR A 162 14.52 -32.56 -21.15
CA THR A 162 14.29 -33.96 -21.56
C THR A 162 12.86 -34.18 -22.02
N VAL A 163 11.87 -33.63 -21.30
CA VAL A 163 10.44 -33.67 -21.70
C VAL A 163 10.18 -32.95 -23.03
N ASP A 164 10.95 -31.88 -23.29
CA ASP A 164 10.85 -31.10 -24.54
C ASP A 164 11.74 -31.64 -25.67
N GLU A 165 12.39 -32.79 -25.46
CA GLU A 165 13.28 -33.45 -26.40
C GLU A 165 14.51 -32.62 -26.78
N ASP A 166 14.84 -31.55 -26.00
CA ASP A 166 16.09 -30.80 -26.15
C ASP A 166 17.24 -31.54 -25.45
N TYR A 167 17.55 -32.72 -25.98
CA TYR A 167 18.51 -33.64 -25.38
C TYR A 167 19.92 -33.05 -25.30
N ALA A 168 20.29 -32.19 -26.25
CA ALA A 168 21.60 -31.55 -26.24
C ALA A 168 21.81 -30.66 -25.03
N GLN A 169 20.84 -29.80 -24.71
CA GLN A 169 20.90 -28.93 -23.55
C GLN A 169 20.65 -29.70 -22.24
N ALA A 170 19.77 -30.73 -22.28
CA ALA A 170 19.54 -31.60 -21.13
C ALA A 170 20.83 -32.29 -20.65
N LEU A 171 21.67 -32.78 -21.59
CA LEU A 171 22.97 -33.37 -21.27
C LEU A 171 23.99 -32.36 -20.73
N ILE A 172 23.92 -31.10 -21.13
CA ILE A 172 24.74 -30.02 -20.56
C ILE A 172 24.36 -29.80 -19.11
N ASP A 173 23.06 -29.71 -18.84
CA ASP A 173 22.55 -29.57 -17.46
C ASP A 173 22.89 -30.78 -16.61
N ALA A 174 22.75 -32.01 -17.14
CA ALA A 174 23.12 -33.22 -16.42
C ALA A 174 24.59 -33.19 -15.97
N LYS A 175 25.51 -32.77 -16.82
CA LYS A 175 26.93 -32.60 -16.47
C LYS A 175 27.15 -31.49 -15.45
N ALA A 176 26.33 -30.44 -15.47
CA ALA A 176 26.37 -29.40 -14.46
C ALA A 176 25.92 -29.96 -13.09
N VAL A 177 24.88 -30.80 -13.05
CA VAL A 177 24.47 -31.50 -11.83
C VAL A 177 25.63 -32.29 -11.23
N GLU A 178 26.30 -33.17 -12.04
CA GLU A 178 27.44 -33.94 -11.59
C GLU A 178 28.56 -33.04 -11.03
N ARG A 179 28.91 -31.99 -11.77
CA ARG A 179 29.97 -31.05 -11.37
C ARG A 179 29.68 -30.34 -10.06
N TYR A 180 28.46 -29.84 -9.87
CA TYR A 180 28.10 -29.09 -8.68
C TYR A 180 27.90 -30.01 -7.46
N LEU A 181 27.38 -31.23 -7.63
CA LEU A 181 27.31 -32.19 -6.55
C LEU A 181 28.71 -32.62 -6.04
N ALA A 182 29.68 -32.76 -6.95
CA ALA A 182 31.07 -33.03 -6.57
C ALA A 182 31.72 -31.87 -5.77
N GLN A 183 31.18 -30.65 -5.84
CA GLN A 183 31.63 -29.47 -5.08
C GLN A 183 30.84 -29.27 -3.79
N SER A 184 29.76 -30.03 -3.58
CA SER A 184 28.93 -29.89 -2.39
C SER A 184 29.67 -30.39 -1.14
N PRO A 185 29.60 -29.64 0.00
CA PRO A 185 30.19 -30.08 1.26
C PRO A 185 29.49 -31.29 1.86
N GLN A 186 28.34 -31.68 1.35
CA GLN A 186 27.53 -32.82 1.78
C GLN A 186 27.09 -33.68 0.59
N PRO A 187 28.02 -34.40 -0.06
CA PRO A 187 27.72 -35.15 -1.28
C PRO A 187 26.65 -36.23 -1.08
N GLU A 188 26.54 -36.80 0.11
CA GLU A 188 25.53 -37.81 0.45
C GLU A 188 24.08 -37.27 0.30
N LYS A 189 23.85 -35.99 0.51
CA LYS A 189 22.55 -35.38 0.25
C LYS A 189 22.20 -35.32 -1.24
N GLY A 190 23.23 -35.26 -2.07
CA GLY A 190 23.09 -35.19 -3.51
C GLY A 190 22.94 -36.54 -4.20
N GLU A 191 23.26 -37.64 -3.51
CA GLU A 191 23.26 -38.99 -4.08
C GLU A 191 21.93 -39.38 -4.77
N PRO A 192 20.76 -39.16 -4.16
CA PRO A 192 19.49 -39.42 -4.83
C PRO A 192 19.29 -38.63 -6.13
N MET A 193 19.76 -37.38 -6.19
CA MET A 193 19.69 -36.53 -7.39
C MET A 193 20.65 -37.03 -8.46
N LEU A 194 21.87 -37.47 -8.07
CA LEU A 194 22.85 -38.04 -8.96
C LEU A 194 22.34 -39.31 -9.63
N VAL A 195 21.78 -40.22 -8.84
CA VAL A 195 21.23 -41.51 -9.36
C VAL A 195 20.13 -41.24 -10.38
N ARG A 196 19.22 -40.27 -10.11
CA ARG A 196 18.17 -39.87 -11.04
C ARG A 196 18.74 -39.23 -12.30
N THR A 197 19.76 -38.36 -12.15
CA THR A 197 20.46 -37.73 -13.28
C THR A 197 21.09 -38.76 -14.20
N LEU A 198 21.80 -39.73 -13.64
CA LEU A 198 22.41 -40.83 -14.41
C LEU A 198 21.34 -41.65 -15.15
N GLY A 199 20.23 -41.97 -14.49
CA GLY A 199 19.09 -42.66 -15.13
C GLY A 199 18.56 -41.89 -16.33
N THR A 200 18.33 -40.59 -16.16
CA THR A 200 17.87 -39.69 -17.25
C THR A 200 18.90 -39.60 -18.39
N MET A 201 20.20 -39.49 -18.08
CA MET A 201 21.26 -39.49 -19.09
C MET A 201 21.30 -40.79 -19.91
N ALA A 202 21.15 -41.94 -19.27
CA ALA A 202 21.09 -43.23 -19.97
C ALA A 202 19.90 -43.29 -20.90
N CYS A 203 18.74 -42.79 -20.50
CA CYS A 203 17.55 -42.65 -21.33
C CYS A 203 17.83 -41.74 -22.55
N ILE A 204 18.33 -40.52 -22.33
CA ILE A 204 18.67 -39.57 -23.42
C ILE A 204 19.65 -40.20 -24.44
N TYR A 205 20.65 -40.93 -23.99
CA TYR A 205 21.56 -41.61 -24.90
C TYR A 205 20.89 -42.74 -25.70
N CYS A 206 19.85 -43.40 -25.15
CA CYS A 206 19.03 -44.30 -25.95
C CYS A 206 18.24 -43.60 -27.01
N GLU A 207 17.54 -42.51 -26.66
CA GLU A 207 16.75 -41.72 -27.59
C GLU A 207 17.59 -41.07 -28.70
N THR A 208 18.89 -40.89 -28.47
CA THR A 208 19.84 -40.35 -29.45
C THR A 208 20.69 -41.43 -30.13
N ASP A 209 20.25 -42.67 -30.13
CA ASP A 209 20.93 -43.86 -30.72
C ASP A 209 22.39 -44.07 -30.28
N ASN A 210 22.78 -43.55 -29.12
CA ASN A 210 24.13 -43.69 -28.59
C ASN A 210 24.21 -44.77 -27.52
N THR A 211 23.87 -45.99 -27.92
CA THR A 211 23.79 -47.16 -27.04
C THR A 211 25.07 -47.38 -26.22
N ALA A 212 26.26 -47.19 -26.82
CA ALA A 212 27.52 -47.40 -26.10
C ALA A 212 27.70 -46.46 -24.91
N LYS A 213 27.27 -45.20 -25.04
CA LYS A 213 27.26 -44.23 -23.95
C LYS A 213 26.17 -44.55 -22.92
N ALA A 214 24.99 -44.96 -23.37
CA ALA A 214 23.92 -45.38 -22.48
C ALA A 214 24.38 -46.52 -21.54
N ASP A 215 25.03 -47.55 -22.13
CA ASP A 215 25.60 -48.67 -21.39
C ASP A 215 26.72 -48.26 -20.41
N SER A 216 27.57 -47.29 -20.83
CA SER A 216 28.60 -46.74 -19.95
C SER A 216 28.00 -46.00 -18.76
N ILE A 217 26.98 -45.14 -18.98
CA ILE A 217 26.26 -44.43 -17.90
C ILE A 217 25.51 -45.39 -16.98
N TYR A 218 24.90 -46.46 -17.53
CA TYR A 218 24.28 -47.51 -16.73
C TYR A 218 25.29 -48.21 -15.83
N GLY A 219 26.52 -48.46 -16.34
CA GLY A 219 27.62 -49.01 -15.51
C GLY A 219 27.99 -48.11 -14.34
N VAL A 220 28.01 -46.80 -14.53
CA VAL A 220 28.21 -45.84 -13.44
C VAL A 220 27.01 -45.84 -12.49
N TRP A 221 25.78 -45.80 -13.03
CA TRP A 221 24.54 -45.85 -12.24
C TRP A 221 24.51 -47.03 -11.26
N LEU A 222 24.96 -48.22 -11.71
CA LEU A 222 25.05 -49.43 -10.86
C LEU A 222 26.00 -49.29 -9.67
N GLN A 223 27.03 -48.43 -9.78
CA GLN A 223 27.98 -48.18 -8.69
C GLN A 223 27.40 -47.32 -7.57
N HIS A 224 26.46 -46.43 -7.94
CA HIS A 224 25.79 -45.53 -7.03
C HIS A 224 24.55 -46.12 -6.39
N LYS A 225 24.42 -47.38 -6.18
CA LYS A 225 23.23 -48.12 -5.66
C LYS A 225 22.18 -47.21 -5.06
N PRO A 226 20.99 -47.13 -5.64
CA PRO A 226 19.95 -46.23 -5.17
C PRO A 226 19.63 -46.46 -3.70
N MET A 227 19.69 -45.36 -2.93
CA MET A 227 19.44 -45.38 -1.48
C MET A 227 17.95 -45.52 -1.16
N ALA A 228 17.07 -45.25 -2.12
CA ALA A 228 15.62 -45.37 -1.96
C ALA A 228 14.97 -45.83 -3.27
N VAL A 229 13.92 -46.60 -3.20
CA VAL A 229 13.13 -47.14 -4.35
C VAL A 229 12.67 -46.05 -5.31
N ALA A 230 12.33 -44.85 -4.80
CA ALA A 230 11.92 -43.71 -5.61
C ALA A 230 12.95 -43.23 -6.65
N ASN A 231 14.24 -43.53 -6.43
CA ASN A 231 15.34 -43.05 -7.28
C ASN A 231 15.73 -44.08 -8.37
N GLU A 232 15.27 -45.34 -8.25
CA GLU A 232 15.58 -46.42 -9.21
C GLU A 232 14.77 -46.24 -10.53
N ARG A 233 13.56 -45.70 -10.47
CA ARG A 233 12.63 -45.77 -11.59
C ARG A 233 13.06 -44.99 -12.81
N ASP A 234 13.89 -43.95 -12.67
CA ASP A 234 14.35 -43.11 -13.79
C ASP A 234 15.28 -43.84 -14.75
N ILE A 235 15.74 -45.06 -14.41
CA ILE A 235 16.50 -45.97 -15.30
C ILE A 235 15.58 -46.87 -16.16
N CYS A 236 14.29 -46.98 -15.86
CA CYS A 236 13.38 -47.89 -16.52
C CYS A 236 13.28 -47.67 -18.06
N PRO A 237 13.28 -46.43 -18.60
CA PRO A 237 13.30 -46.27 -20.05
C PRO A 237 14.53 -46.90 -20.73
N TYR A 238 15.70 -46.78 -20.10
CA TYR A 238 16.91 -47.47 -20.60
C TYR A 238 16.74 -49.01 -20.54
N LEU A 239 16.21 -49.56 -19.44
CA LEU A 239 15.96 -51.00 -19.29
C LEU A 239 14.95 -51.51 -20.34
N THR A 240 13.90 -50.77 -20.60
CA THR A 240 12.93 -51.02 -21.68
C THR A 240 13.63 -51.07 -23.04
N TYR A 241 14.43 -50.06 -23.35
CA TYR A 241 15.22 -50.02 -24.58
C TYR A 241 16.16 -51.25 -24.75
N ARG A 242 16.73 -51.73 -23.65
CA ARG A 242 17.58 -52.91 -23.61
C ARG A 242 16.83 -54.26 -23.54
N GLY A 243 15.49 -54.23 -23.60
CA GLY A 243 14.66 -55.45 -23.50
C GLY A 243 14.64 -56.12 -22.12
N ARG A 244 15.05 -55.41 -21.08
CA ARG A 244 15.10 -55.93 -19.70
C ARG A 244 13.77 -55.73 -18.98
N TYR A 245 12.70 -56.16 -19.59
CA TYR A 245 11.31 -55.84 -19.20
C TYR A 245 10.95 -56.36 -17.79
N GLN A 246 11.46 -57.54 -17.36
CA GLN A 246 11.19 -58.06 -16.04
C GLN A 246 11.72 -57.10 -14.95
N GLU A 247 12.88 -56.50 -15.17
CA GLU A 247 13.48 -55.58 -14.20
C GLU A 247 12.65 -54.26 -14.13
N VAL A 248 12.08 -53.80 -15.27
CA VAL A 248 11.18 -52.66 -15.27
C VAL A 248 9.95 -52.94 -14.41
N ILE A 249 9.33 -54.12 -14.59
CA ILE A 249 8.17 -54.55 -13.78
C ILE A 249 8.52 -54.57 -12.30
N ASP A 250 9.64 -55.17 -11.93
CA ASP A 250 10.09 -55.28 -10.54
C ASP A 250 10.35 -53.89 -9.89
N ILE A 251 11.01 -52.98 -10.61
CA ILE A 251 11.30 -51.64 -10.13
C ILE A 251 10.00 -50.83 -9.99
N GLN A 252 9.14 -50.87 -10.99
CA GLN A 252 7.89 -50.11 -10.98
C GLN A 252 6.92 -50.67 -9.92
N GLY A 253 6.89 -51.97 -9.73
CA GLY A 253 6.06 -52.59 -8.69
C GLY A 253 6.48 -52.12 -7.29
N ARG A 254 7.78 -52.19 -6.95
CA ARG A 254 8.30 -51.65 -5.67
C ARG A 254 8.00 -50.14 -5.52
N TYR A 255 8.12 -49.39 -6.62
CA TYR A 255 7.80 -47.95 -6.59
C TYR A 255 6.33 -47.66 -6.31
N ILE A 256 5.41 -48.41 -6.91
CA ILE A 256 3.97 -48.27 -6.66
C ILE A 256 3.65 -48.56 -5.18
N GLU A 257 4.23 -49.63 -4.59
CA GLU A 257 4.07 -49.93 -3.18
C GLU A 257 4.56 -48.79 -2.30
N TRP A 258 5.76 -48.26 -2.57
CA TRP A 258 6.32 -47.13 -1.85
C TRP A 258 5.47 -45.84 -1.97
N VAL A 259 4.96 -45.53 -3.16
CA VAL A 259 4.10 -44.36 -3.37
C VAL A 259 2.80 -44.48 -2.60
N ARG A 260 2.21 -45.70 -2.59
CA ARG A 260 0.94 -45.94 -1.87
C ARG A 260 1.13 -45.83 -0.35
N GLU A 261 2.27 -46.28 0.16
CA GLU A 261 2.60 -46.13 1.57
C GLU A 261 2.84 -44.66 1.97
N LYS A 262 3.58 -43.90 1.16
CA LYS A 262 4.02 -42.52 1.49
C LYS A 262 3.07 -41.44 1.08
N LYS A 263 2.37 -41.57 -0.04
CA LYS A 263 1.53 -40.54 -0.66
C LYS A 263 0.06 -40.94 -0.86
N GLY A 264 -0.29 -42.13 -0.45
CA GLY A 264 -1.63 -42.69 -0.69
C GLY A 264 -1.81 -43.22 -2.10
N GLN A 265 -3.04 -43.63 -2.42
CA GLN A 265 -3.40 -44.17 -3.73
C GLN A 265 -3.71 -43.05 -4.77
N TRP A 266 -3.70 -43.45 -6.04
CA TRP A 266 -4.17 -42.60 -7.17
C TRP A 266 -3.33 -41.34 -7.39
N THR A 267 -2.02 -41.53 -7.58
CA THR A 267 -1.08 -40.45 -7.93
C THR A 267 -0.71 -40.51 -9.41
N ALA A 268 -0.35 -39.34 -10.00
CA ALA A 268 0.19 -39.28 -11.37
C ALA A 268 1.45 -40.14 -11.54
N SER A 269 2.25 -40.27 -10.49
CA SER A 269 3.46 -41.13 -10.48
C SER A 269 3.08 -42.60 -10.58
N GLU A 270 2.06 -43.06 -9.85
CA GLU A 270 1.54 -44.43 -9.94
C GLU A 270 1.00 -44.73 -11.34
N ARG A 271 0.20 -43.81 -11.91
CA ARG A 271 -0.30 -43.90 -13.29
C ARG A 271 0.82 -44.13 -14.29
N THR A 272 1.90 -43.32 -14.22
CA THR A 272 3.05 -43.47 -15.13
C THR A 272 3.74 -44.79 -14.97
N SER A 273 3.93 -45.25 -13.73
CA SER A 273 4.55 -46.55 -13.43
C SER A 273 3.73 -47.72 -14.01
N ARG A 274 2.39 -47.65 -13.93
CA ARG A 274 1.51 -48.69 -14.49
C ARG A 274 1.55 -48.73 -16.00
N LEU A 275 1.65 -47.55 -16.68
CA LEU A 275 1.80 -47.49 -18.13
C LEU A 275 3.15 -48.18 -18.55
N GLN A 276 4.23 -47.91 -17.86
CA GLN A 276 5.52 -48.56 -18.13
C GLN A 276 5.50 -50.07 -17.86
N MET A 277 4.78 -50.49 -16.81
CA MET A 277 4.59 -51.94 -16.52
C MET A 277 3.75 -52.59 -17.64
N ALA A 278 2.68 -51.94 -18.09
CA ALA A 278 1.85 -52.46 -19.16
C ALA A 278 2.64 -52.62 -20.47
N GLU A 279 3.52 -51.71 -20.80
CA GLU A 279 4.41 -51.80 -21.95
C GLU A 279 5.36 -53.00 -21.80
N ALA A 280 6.00 -53.14 -20.64
CA ALA A 280 6.92 -54.25 -20.34
C ALA A 280 6.22 -55.61 -20.35
N GLU A 281 5.03 -55.73 -19.74
CA GLU A 281 4.21 -56.96 -19.74
C GLU A 281 3.76 -57.34 -21.16
N SER A 282 3.37 -56.36 -21.95
CA SER A 282 3.04 -56.58 -23.36
C SER A 282 4.21 -57.08 -24.18
N ALA A 283 5.40 -56.55 -23.96
CA ALA A 283 6.62 -56.99 -24.62
C ALA A 283 7.05 -58.43 -24.24
N LEU A 284 6.71 -58.89 -23.02
CA LEU A 284 6.89 -60.25 -22.57
C LEU A 284 5.81 -61.22 -23.04
N GLY A 285 4.77 -60.69 -23.70
CA GLY A 285 3.62 -61.49 -24.19
C GLY A 285 2.55 -61.76 -23.12
N HIS A 286 2.60 -61.08 -21.99
CA HIS A 286 1.65 -61.22 -20.90
C HIS A 286 0.45 -60.28 -21.10
N GLY A 287 -0.33 -60.47 -22.19
CA GLY A 287 -1.38 -59.54 -22.64
C GLY A 287 -2.46 -59.24 -21.61
N GLU A 288 -2.86 -60.24 -20.79
CA GLU A 288 -3.91 -60.07 -19.77
C GLU A 288 -3.40 -59.11 -18.66
N GLU A 289 -2.16 -59.30 -18.22
CA GLU A 289 -1.53 -58.49 -17.19
C GLU A 289 -1.27 -57.06 -17.70
N ALA A 290 -0.79 -56.92 -18.94
CA ALA A 290 -0.64 -55.62 -19.59
C ALA A 290 -1.96 -54.85 -19.64
N TYR A 291 -3.07 -55.53 -20.03
CA TYR A 291 -4.40 -54.93 -20.05
C TYR A 291 -4.88 -54.48 -18.66
N ARG A 292 -4.61 -55.30 -17.62
CA ARG A 292 -4.93 -54.95 -16.26
C ARG A 292 -4.20 -53.72 -15.77
N GLN A 293 -2.90 -53.60 -16.07
CA GLN A 293 -2.11 -52.37 -15.74
C GLN A 293 -2.66 -51.13 -16.45
N LEU A 294 -3.04 -51.27 -17.72
CA LEU A 294 -3.68 -50.19 -18.47
C LEU A 294 -5.01 -49.73 -17.84
N LEU A 295 -5.89 -50.68 -17.49
CA LEU A 295 -7.17 -50.35 -16.86
C LEU A 295 -6.95 -49.59 -15.52
N GLU A 296 -6.01 -50.05 -14.70
CA GLU A 296 -5.69 -49.36 -13.45
C GLU A 296 -5.12 -47.95 -13.73
N ALA A 297 -4.26 -47.78 -14.75
CA ALA A 297 -3.74 -46.48 -15.13
C ALA A 297 -4.85 -45.51 -15.59
N TYR A 298 -5.82 -45.98 -16.38
CA TYR A 298 -6.99 -45.17 -16.78
C TYR A 298 -7.90 -44.81 -15.63
N ALA A 299 -8.13 -45.75 -14.67
CA ALA A 299 -8.90 -45.43 -13.48
C ALA A 299 -8.25 -44.35 -12.61
N ILE A 300 -6.92 -44.35 -12.55
CA ILE A 300 -6.14 -43.30 -11.89
C ILE A 300 -6.32 -41.97 -12.64
N ASP A 301 -6.23 -41.97 -13.96
CA ASP A 301 -6.37 -40.76 -14.80
C ASP A 301 -7.77 -40.12 -14.62
N ASP A 302 -8.84 -40.92 -14.67
CA ASP A 302 -10.18 -40.44 -14.39
C ASP A 302 -10.30 -39.79 -13.00
N THR A 303 -9.75 -40.47 -11.98
CA THR A 303 -9.73 -39.92 -10.61
C THR A 303 -8.95 -38.61 -10.49
N LEU A 304 -7.80 -38.51 -11.19
CA LEU A 304 -6.99 -37.30 -11.20
C LEU A 304 -7.72 -36.15 -11.91
N GLN A 305 -8.40 -36.42 -13.03
CA GLN A 305 -9.20 -35.40 -13.74
C GLN A 305 -10.35 -34.87 -12.87
N VAL A 306 -11.08 -35.78 -12.18
CA VAL A 306 -12.16 -35.38 -11.26
C VAL A 306 -11.59 -34.53 -10.11
N ARG A 307 -10.44 -34.92 -9.55
CA ARG A 307 -9.76 -34.14 -8.49
C ARG A 307 -9.38 -32.77 -9.01
N GLN A 308 -8.73 -32.69 -10.18
CA GLN A 308 -8.31 -31.43 -10.80
C GLN A 308 -9.52 -30.54 -11.10
N ALA A 309 -10.61 -31.07 -11.61
CA ALA A 309 -11.84 -30.32 -11.85
C ALA A 309 -12.41 -29.74 -10.56
N LYS A 310 -12.37 -30.52 -9.45
CA LYS A 310 -12.81 -30.06 -8.14
C LYS A 310 -11.90 -28.94 -7.59
N GLU A 311 -10.58 -29.12 -7.71
CA GLU A 311 -9.58 -28.12 -7.29
C GLU A 311 -9.76 -26.81 -8.09
N ASN A 312 -9.94 -26.89 -9.40
CA ASN A 312 -10.22 -25.73 -10.26
C ASN A 312 -11.52 -25.01 -9.87
N ALA A 313 -12.58 -25.78 -9.54
CA ALA A 313 -13.83 -25.19 -9.06
C ALA A 313 -13.67 -24.49 -7.71
N GLN A 314 -12.92 -25.07 -6.78
CA GLN A 314 -12.60 -24.46 -5.48
C GLN A 314 -11.73 -23.19 -5.65
N GLU A 315 -10.75 -23.22 -6.56
CA GLU A 315 -9.94 -22.07 -6.90
C GLU A 315 -10.79 -20.93 -7.47
N LEU A 316 -11.70 -21.24 -8.39
CA LEU A 316 -12.61 -20.26 -8.96
C LEU A 316 -13.52 -19.63 -7.90
N ASP A 317 -14.07 -20.43 -6.99
CA ASP A 317 -14.87 -19.94 -5.87
C ASP A 317 -14.03 -19.03 -4.95
N ALA A 318 -12.79 -19.44 -4.62
CA ALA A 318 -11.88 -18.62 -3.82
C ALA A 318 -11.55 -17.27 -4.49
N ILE A 319 -11.29 -17.25 -5.79
CA ILE A 319 -11.08 -16.02 -6.58
C ILE A 319 -12.33 -15.14 -6.50
N TYR A 320 -13.52 -15.71 -6.72
CA TYR A 320 -14.78 -14.98 -6.65
C TYR A 320 -15.01 -14.37 -5.25
N GLN A 321 -14.81 -15.15 -4.19
CA GLN A 321 -14.94 -14.65 -2.81
C GLN A 321 -13.92 -13.54 -2.50
N ASN A 322 -12.69 -13.63 -3.00
CA ASN A 322 -11.69 -12.58 -2.86
C ASN A 322 -12.07 -11.31 -3.63
N GLN A 323 -12.63 -11.44 -4.82
CA GLN A 323 -13.15 -10.29 -5.57
C GLN A 323 -14.28 -9.59 -4.81
N LEU A 324 -15.24 -10.33 -4.29
CA LEU A 324 -16.33 -9.78 -3.47
C LEU A 324 -15.80 -9.05 -2.23
N LYS A 325 -14.84 -9.64 -1.51
CA LYS A 325 -14.19 -8.99 -0.36
C LYS A 325 -13.48 -7.69 -0.76
N THR A 326 -12.75 -7.72 -1.87
CA THR A 326 -12.02 -6.54 -2.39
C THR A 326 -12.98 -5.41 -2.76
N GLU A 327 -14.11 -5.73 -3.40
CA GLU A 327 -15.16 -4.76 -3.68
C GLU A 327 -15.79 -4.19 -2.40
N GLN A 328 -16.08 -5.03 -1.40
CA GLN A 328 -16.58 -4.56 -0.11
C GLN A 328 -15.58 -3.63 0.58
N ILE A 329 -14.30 -3.98 0.60
CA ILE A 329 -13.24 -3.14 1.18
C ILE A 329 -13.12 -1.82 0.41
N SER A 330 -13.19 -1.83 -0.92
CA SER A 330 -13.12 -0.61 -1.73
C SER A 330 -14.32 0.31 -1.47
N ARG A 331 -15.53 -0.24 -1.35
CA ARG A 331 -16.74 0.51 -0.97
C ARG A 331 -16.62 1.11 0.44
N LEU A 332 -16.13 0.35 1.42
CA LEU A 332 -15.90 0.84 2.77
C LEU A 332 -14.84 1.97 2.80
N ARG A 333 -13.75 1.83 2.06
CA ARG A 333 -12.73 2.88 1.91
C ARG A 333 -13.34 4.16 1.33
N LEU A 334 -14.16 4.05 0.30
CA LEU A 334 -14.85 5.19 -0.30
C LEU A 334 -15.76 5.90 0.74
N TRP A 335 -16.54 5.15 1.51
CA TRP A 335 -17.38 5.70 2.58
C TRP A 335 -16.57 6.40 3.66
N ILE A 336 -15.42 5.85 4.07
CA ILE A 336 -14.51 6.48 5.04
C ILE A 336 -13.97 7.80 4.50
N ILE A 337 -13.57 7.87 3.23
CA ILE A 337 -13.09 9.10 2.59
C ILE A 337 -14.20 10.16 2.54
N ILE A 338 -15.42 9.78 2.14
CA ILE A 338 -16.57 10.69 2.08
C ILE A 338 -16.89 11.23 3.49
N LEU A 339 -16.95 10.35 4.49
CA LEU A 339 -17.25 10.73 5.87
C LEU A 339 -16.17 11.66 6.44
N GLY A 340 -14.89 11.34 6.19
CA GLY A 340 -13.76 12.19 6.55
C GLY A 340 -13.84 13.58 5.90
N GLY A 341 -14.21 13.65 4.62
CA GLY A 341 -14.46 14.92 3.91
C GLY A 341 -15.58 15.74 4.54
N ILE A 342 -16.69 15.11 4.90
CA ILE A 342 -17.81 15.79 5.59
C ILE A 342 -17.36 16.35 6.94
N VAL A 343 -16.66 15.57 7.73
CA VAL A 343 -16.13 16.01 9.04
C VAL A 343 -15.17 17.18 8.89
N ALA A 344 -14.29 17.15 7.89
CA ALA A 344 -13.37 18.27 7.58
C ALA A 344 -14.12 19.56 7.22
N VAL A 345 -15.14 19.46 6.37
CA VAL A 345 -15.98 20.61 6.00
C VAL A 345 -16.71 21.19 7.24
N LEU A 346 -17.29 20.33 8.07
CA LEU A 346 -17.94 20.77 9.31
C LEU A 346 -16.96 21.45 10.28
N ALA A 347 -15.74 20.92 10.40
CA ALA A 347 -14.69 21.53 11.22
C ALA A 347 -14.30 22.93 10.72
N VAL A 348 -14.16 23.12 9.39
CA VAL A 348 -13.89 24.42 8.77
C VAL A 348 -15.04 25.40 9.00
N MET A 349 -16.29 24.97 8.84
CA MET A 349 -17.47 25.81 9.12
C MET A 349 -17.52 26.22 10.59
N LEU A 350 -17.25 25.32 11.50
CA LEU A 350 -17.24 25.60 12.95
C LEU A 350 -16.12 26.58 13.31
N LEU A 351 -14.94 26.44 12.70
CA LEU A 351 -13.83 27.37 12.87
C LEU A 351 -14.20 28.77 12.34
N ALA A 352 -14.79 28.85 11.14
CA ALA A 352 -15.26 30.12 10.57
C ALA A 352 -16.33 30.79 11.45
N TYR A 353 -17.26 30.00 11.98
CA TYR A 353 -18.27 30.50 12.92
C TYR A 353 -17.62 31.04 14.22
N ARG A 354 -16.66 30.33 14.77
CA ARG A 354 -15.91 30.78 15.97
C ARG A 354 -15.16 32.08 15.70
N ILE A 355 -14.48 32.19 14.57
CA ILE A 355 -13.77 33.43 14.19
C ILE A 355 -14.75 34.59 14.07
N LYS A 356 -15.91 34.38 13.41
CA LYS A 356 -16.96 35.41 13.28
C LYS A 356 -17.49 35.86 14.64
N ALA A 357 -17.78 34.89 15.53
CA ALA A 357 -18.28 35.19 16.88
C ALA A 357 -17.26 35.99 17.72
N VAL A 358 -15.97 35.65 17.63
CA VAL A 358 -14.91 36.40 18.32
C VAL A 358 -14.78 37.83 17.78
N ARG A 359 -14.85 38.03 16.44
CA ARG A 359 -14.86 39.38 15.84
C ARG A 359 -16.02 40.19 16.32
N GLN A 360 -17.24 39.64 16.32
CA GLN A 360 -18.43 40.36 16.78
C GLN A 360 -18.32 40.80 18.27
N ARG A 361 -17.77 39.91 19.15
CA ARG A 361 -17.55 40.27 20.55
C ARG A 361 -16.54 41.43 20.71
N LYS A 362 -15.43 41.41 19.95
CA LYS A 362 -14.41 42.46 19.96
C LYS A 362 -15.02 43.81 19.49
N ASN A 363 -15.79 43.81 18.41
CA ASN A 363 -16.41 45.00 17.87
C ASN A 363 -17.41 45.62 18.88
N LYS A 364 -18.22 44.76 19.55
CA LYS A 364 -19.15 45.23 20.59
C LYS A 364 -18.41 45.84 21.76
N ALA A 365 -17.32 45.24 22.25
CA ALA A 365 -16.53 45.76 23.36
C ALA A 365 -15.90 47.16 23.01
N ILE A 366 -15.42 47.34 21.77
CA ILE A 366 -14.85 48.62 21.32
C ILE A 366 -15.95 49.72 21.32
N ILE A 367 -17.16 49.40 20.83
CA ILE A 367 -18.25 50.34 20.80
C ILE A 367 -18.72 50.69 22.22
N ASP A 368 -18.80 49.73 23.15
CA ASP A 368 -19.16 49.95 24.51
C ASP A 368 -18.13 50.86 25.22
N VAL A 369 -16.84 50.70 24.96
CA VAL A 369 -15.76 51.58 25.43
C VAL A 369 -15.88 53.00 24.79
N ALA A 370 -16.13 53.08 23.49
CA ALA A 370 -16.32 54.36 22.81
C ALA A 370 -17.53 55.12 23.34
N ARG A 371 -18.65 54.40 23.61
CA ARG A 371 -19.86 54.98 24.24
C ARG A 371 -19.56 55.50 25.63
N TYR A 372 -18.84 54.74 26.46
CA TYR A 372 -18.45 55.14 27.81
C TYR A 372 -17.57 56.40 27.82
N LEU A 373 -16.62 56.51 26.92
CA LEU A 373 -15.74 57.67 26.78
C LEU A 373 -16.45 58.90 26.19
N ALA A 374 -17.46 58.73 25.32
CA ALA A 374 -18.22 59.80 24.71
C ALA A 374 -19.36 60.35 25.62
N GLN A 375 -19.84 59.56 26.55
CA GLN A 375 -20.98 59.90 27.42
C GLN A 375 -20.80 61.22 28.20
N PRO A 376 -19.61 61.52 28.82
CA PRO A 376 -19.39 62.78 29.48
C PRO A 376 -19.43 64.01 28.54
N ALA A 377 -18.87 63.85 27.31
CA ALA A 377 -18.80 64.92 26.32
C ALA A 377 -20.19 65.23 25.71
N ILE A 378 -20.99 64.19 25.46
CA ILE A 378 -22.34 64.34 24.95
C ILE A 378 -23.27 64.99 25.99
N ASN A 379 -23.14 64.61 27.27
CA ASN A 379 -23.93 65.15 28.35
C ASN A 379 -23.56 66.58 28.70
N SER A 380 -22.25 66.98 28.61
CA SER A 380 -21.86 68.37 28.87
C SER A 380 -22.36 69.32 27.77
N ASP A 381 -22.19 68.92 26.51
CA ASP A 381 -22.66 69.76 25.36
C ASP A 381 -24.19 69.82 25.30
N MET A 382 -24.93 68.80 25.76
CA MET A 382 -26.40 68.78 25.86
C MET A 382 -26.94 69.60 27.02
N SER A 383 -26.28 69.59 28.19
CA SER A 383 -26.74 70.37 29.35
C SER A 383 -26.66 71.87 29.17
N GLU A 384 -25.77 72.35 28.32
CA GLU A 384 -25.65 73.77 27.95
C GLU A 384 -26.73 74.19 26.93
N LEU A 385 -27.23 73.30 26.12
CA LEU A 385 -28.21 73.56 25.04
C LEU A 385 -29.70 73.39 25.46
N GLU A 386 -29.99 72.57 26.48
CA GLU A 386 -31.36 72.33 26.96
C GLU A 386 -31.93 73.47 27.81
N THR A 387 -31.11 74.48 28.13
CA THR A 387 -31.55 75.63 28.97
C THR A 387 -32.24 76.76 28.20
N THR A 388 -32.33 76.70 26.84
CA THR A 388 -32.99 77.75 26.04
C THR A 388 -33.73 77.14 24.83
N ALA A 389 -34.99 76.78 24.97
CA ALA A 389 -35.78 76.15 23.92
C ALA A 389 -36.70 77.11 23.17
N ASP A 390 -36.48 77.28 21.88
CA ASP A 390 -37.44 77.75 20.85
C ASP A 390 -37.07 77.06 19.50
N ASP A 391 -38.04 76.85 18.59
CA ASP A 391 -38.00 76.03 17.38
C ASP A 391 -36.82 76.26 16.39
N ALA A 392 -36.07 77.35 16.53
CA ALA A 392 -34.84 77.62 15.75
C ALA A 392 -33.61 76.85 16.22
N GLN A 393 -33.70 76.06 17.26
CA GLN A 393 -32.59 75.42 17.95
C GLN A 393 -32.42 73.89 17.65
N VAL A 394 -33.37 73.27 16.94
CA VAL A 394 -33.28 71.79 16.65
C VAL A 394 -32.09 71.54 15.71
N GLU A 395 -31.78 72.41 14.78
CA GLU A 395 -30.69 72.32 13.83
C GLU A 395 -29.32 72.45 14.53
N ASP A 396 -29.20 73.31 15.53
CA ASP A 396 -28.02 73.50 16.36
C ASP A 396 -27.77 72.27 17.30
N VAL A 397 -28.83 71.66 17.83
CA VAL A 397 -28.73 70.44 18.66
C VAL A 397 -28.26 69.21 17.81
N GLU A 398 -28.77 69.11 16.59
CA GLU A 398 -28.34 68.01 15.70
C GLU A 398 -26.90 68.21 15.21
N ALA A 399 -26.46 69.42 14.95
CA ALA A 399 -25.09 69.74 14.62
C ALA A 399 -24.13 69.43 15.76
N ALA A 400 -24.50 69.78 17.02
CA ALA A 400 -23.72 69.45 18.20
C ALA A 400 -23.63 67.92 18.43
N ARG A 401 -24.74 67.19 18.25
CA ARG A 401 -24.74 65.69 18.32
C ARG A 401 -23.86 65.08 17.27
N PHE A 402 -23.93 65.56 16.03
CA PHE A 402 -23.04 65.08 14.96
C PHE A 402 -21.58 65.40 15.27
N ALA A 403 -21.23 66.56 15.77
CA ALA A 403 -19.86 66.92 16.11
C ALA A 403 -19.29 66.05 17.25
N ALA A 404 -20.10 65.74 18.28
CA ALA A 404 -19.68 64.80 19.32
C ALA A 404 -19.52 63.39 18.80
N PHE A 405 -20.43 62.92 17.98
CA PHE A 405 -20.36 61.65 17.29
C PHE A 405 -19.10 61.55 16.38
N ASP A 406 -18.86 62.58 15.56
CA ASP A 406 -17.72 62.64 14.64
C ASP A 406 -16.39 62.60 15.39
N ARG A 407 -16.26 63.33 16.50
CA ARG A 407 -15.10 63.22 17.42
C ARG A 407 -14.92 61.83 17.98
N THR A 408 -15.97 61.18 18.41
CA THR A 408 -15.91 59.81 18.96
C THR A 408 -15.48 58.81 17.90
N VAL A 409 -16.03 58.89 16.70
CA VAL A 409 -15.68 58.03 15.55
C VAL A 409 -14.21 58.24 15.14
N GLU A 410 -13.70 59.48 15.21
CA GLU A 410 -12.33 59.86 14.85
C GLU A 410 -11.35 59.39 15.93
N GLN A 411 -11.57 59.70 17.21
CA GLN A 411 -10.70 59.34 18.33
C GLN A 411 -10.61 57.83 18.53
N GLY A 412 -11.74 57.11 18.41
CA GLY A 412 -11.80 55.63 18.50
C GLY A 412 -11.38 54.93 17.23
N ARG A 413 -11.05 55.67 16.14
CA ARG A 413 -10.81 55.08 14.80
C ARG A 413 -11.85 54.05 14.39
N LEU A 414 -13.13 54.25 14.80
CA LEU A 414 -14.18 53.26 14.58
C LEU A 414 -14.36 53.00 13.10
N TYR A 415 -14.12 53.95 12.20
CA TYR A 415 -14.23 53.78 10.78
C TYR A 415 -13.29 52.74 10.17
N THR A 416 -12.22 52.32 10.88
CA THR A 416 -11.32 51.28 10.39
C THR A 416 -11.89 49.86 10.55
N GLN A 417 -12.96 49.71 11.30
CA GLN A 417 -13.59 48.41 11.54
C GLN A 417 -14.50 48.04 10.36
N SER A 418 -14.38 46.75 9.91
CA SER A 418 -15.13 46.25 8.74
C SER A 418 -16.59 45.92 9.04
N ASP A 419 -16.93 45.68 10.31
CA ASP A 419 -18.22 45.07 10.72
C ASP A 419 -19.12 46.06 11.46
N LEU A 420 -18.91 47.38 11.27
CA LEU A 420 -19.77 48.42 11.82
C LEU A 420 -21.14 48.41 11.15
N SER A 421 -22.18 48.19 11.95
CA SER A 421 -23.55 48.31 11.45
C SER A 421 -24.10 49.74 11.65
N ARG A 422 -25.08 50.08 10.83
CA ARG A 422 -25.80 51.36 10.98
C ARG A 422 -26.47 51.49 12.34
N GLU A 423 -27.01 50.38 12.85
CA GLU A 423 -27.65 50.33 14.16
C GLU A 423 -26.69 50.69 15.27
N MET A 424 -25.49 50.10 15.25
CA MET A 424 -24.47 50.34 16.26
C MET A 424 -24.03 51.83 16.30
N LEU A 425 -23.93 52.44 15.14
CA LEU A 425 -23.55 53.85 15.04
C LEU A 425 -24.70 54.80 15.38
N ALA A 426 -25.95 54.48 15.02
CA ALA A 426 -27.15 55.20 15.48
C ALA A 426 -27.30 55.17 17.00
N ASP A 427 -27.09 53.99 17.58
CA ASP A 427 -27.07 53.83 19.06
C ASP A 427 -25.95 54.64 19.73
N LEU A 428 -24.76 54.74 19.08
CA LEU A 428 -23.67 55.54 19.59
C LEU A 428 -23.98 57.04 19.56
N MET A 429 -24.71 57.50 18.55
CA MET A 429 -25.21 58.90 18.44
C MET A 429 -26.44 59.16 19.35
N GLY A 430 -27.08 58.11 19.86
CA GLY A 430 -28.27 58.22 20.70
C GLY A 430 -29.55 58.59 19.98
N VAL A 431 -29.68 58.16 18.73
CA VAL A 431 -30.83 58.44 17.84
C VAL A 431 -31.30 57.16 17.12
N ASP A 432 -32.56 57.21 16.62
CA ASP A 432 -33.06 56.12 15.77
C ASP A 432 -32.39 56.09 14.40
N ARG A 433 -32.54 54.97 13.68
CA ARG A 433 -31.88 54.72 12.37
C ARG A 433 -32.22 55.73 11.30
N THR A 434 -33.43 56.24 11.29
CA THR A 434 -33.93 57.18 10.27
C THR A 434 -33.33 58.56 10.52
N THR A 435 -33.40 59.03 11.73
CA THR A 435 -32.78 60.26 12.21
C THR A 435 -31.27 60.26 12.04
N PHE A 436 -30.61 59.11 12.39
CA PHE A 436 -29.18 58.95 12.15
C PHE A 436 -28.78 59.12 10.66
N SER A 437 -29.52 58.46 9.77
CA SER A 437 -29.21 58.55 8.34
C SER A 437 -29.41 59.98 7.80
N ARG A 438 -30.40 60.73 8.28
CA ARG A 438 -30.66 62.09 7.93
C ARG A 438 -29.55 63.03 8.46
N ILE A 439 -29.21 62.93 9.73
CA ILE A 439 -28.12 63.71 10.35
C ILE A 439 -26.79 63.50 9.62
N ILE A 440 -26.43 62.24 9.33
CA ILE A 440 -25.19 61.93 8.55
C ILE A 440 -25.23 62.65 7.20
N GLN A 441 -26.36 62.63 6.51
CA GLN A 441 -26.49 63.21 5.18
C GLN A 441 -26.43 64.74 5.22
N GLU A 442 -27.12 65.34 6.17
CA GLU A 442 -27.21 66.79 6.31
C GLU A 442 -25.94 67.41 6.90
N GLN A 443 -25.40 66.81 7.95
CA GLN A 443 -24.30 67.41 8.70
C GLN A 443 -22.89 67.01 8.15
N SER A 444 -22.71 65.84 7.50
CA SER A 444 -21.43 65.45 6.96
C SER A 444 -21.18 65.83 5.52
N GLY A 445 -22.25 66.24 4.76
CA GLY A 445 -22.18 66.47 3.34
C GLY A 445 -21.97 65.19 2.51
N CYS A 446 -22.04 64.02 3.11
CA CYS A 446 -21.85 62.73 2.45
C CYS A 446 -23.21 62.18 1.99
N LYS A 447 -23.21 61.42 0.88
CA LYS A 447 -24.45 60.83 0.33
C LYS A 447 -25.10 59.80 1.26
N ASN A 448 -24.32 59.12 2.07
CA ASN A 448 -24.77 58.09 3.00
C ASN A 448 -23.65 57.74 3.98
N LEU A 449 -23.98 56.90 4.99
CA LEU A 449 -23.04 56.41 6.00
C LEU A 449 -21.79 55.75 5.39
N LYS A 450 -21.93 54.96 4.31
CA LYS A 450 -20.81 54.29 3.66
C LYS A 450 -19.84 55.31 3.06
N ASP A 451 -20.36 56.37 2.48
CA ASP A 451 -19.58 57.48 1.90
C ASP A 451 -18.83 58.23 3.00
N TYR A 452 -19.50 58.54 4.12
CA TYR A 452 -18.90 59.12 5.30
C TYR A 452 -17.75 58.31 5.87
N LEU A 453 -17.96 57.02 6.09
CA LEU A 453 -16.89 56.12 6.59
C LEU A 453 -15.74 55.98 5.59
N ASN A 454 -16.03 55.90 4.29
CA ASN A 454 -14.99 55.83 3.25
C ASN A 454 -14.15 57.11 3.18
N GLN A 455 -14.73 58.28 3.36
CA GLN A 455 -13.94 59.52 3.42
C GLN A 455 -12.99 59.53 4.62
N LYS A 456 -13.42 59.09 5.80
CA LYS A 456 -12.58 58.98 6.99
C LYS A 456 -11.44 57.97 6.75
N ARG A 457 -11.75 56.81 6.16
CA ARG A 457 -10.78 55.78 5.79
C ARG A 457 -9.73 56.30 4.81
N MET A 458 -10.16 57.07 3.82
CA MET A 458 -9.24 57.63 2.83
C MET A 458 -8.34 58.70 3.43
N ARG A 459 -8.84 59.57 4.35
CA ARG A 459 -7.99 60.52 5.07
C ARG A 459 -6.90 59.82 5.89
N LEU A 460 -7.22 58.70 6.60
CA LEU A 460 -6.24 57.90 7.28
C LEU A 460 -5.24 57.30 6.29
N ALA A 461 -5.71 56.79 5.15
CA ALA A 461 -4.85 56.21 4.12
C ALA A 461 -3.84 57.22 3.56
N GLU A 462 -4.27 58.50 3.34
CA GLU A 462 -3.39 59.56 2.93
C GLU A 462 -2.30 59.88 3.97
N GLN A 463 -2.65 59.87 5.25
CA GLN A 463 -1.68 60.06 6.34
C GLN A 463 -0.66 58.89 6.36
N LEU A 464 -1.13 57.65 6.25
CA LEU A 464 -0.26 56.50 6.25
C LEU A 464 0.63 56.42 5.01
N LEU A 465 0.12 56.82 3.84
CA LEU A 465 0.90 56.90 2.60
C LEU A 465 2.06 57.91 2.70
N ARG A 466 1.88 59.02 3.46
CA ARG A 466 2.92 60.02 3.73
C ARG A 466 3.90 59.58 4.82
N GLN A 467 3.39 59.05 5.93
CA GLN A 467 4.19 58.73 7.12
C GLN A 467 4.97 57.44 7.03
N HIS A 468 4.48 56.48 6.23
CA HIS A 468 5.02 55.14 6.10
C HIS A 468 5.28 54.76 4.63
N PRO A 469 6.32 55.32 4.01
CA PRO A 469 6.65 55.03 2.61
C PRO A 469 7.07 53.57 2.39
N ASP A 470 7.50 52.90 3.41
CA ASP A 470 7.92 51.48 3.48
C ASP A 470 6.73 50.49 3.51
N TYR A 471 5.53 50.96 3.90
CA TYR A 471 4.37 50.07 3.98
C TYR A 471 3.88 49.72 2.57
N THR A 472 3.46 48.43 2.43
CA THR A 472 2.82 48.01 1.17
C THR A 472 1.43 48.68 1.02
N ILE A 473 0.99 48.90 -0.20
CA ILE A 473 -0.36 49.44 -0.49
C ILE A 473 -1.45 48.57 0.13
N GLU A 474 -1.22 47.26 0.18
CA GLU A 474 -2.15 46.30 0.78
C GLU A 474 -2.20 46.42 2.31
N ALA A 475 -1.07 46.59 2.98
CA ALA A 475 -1.02 46.86 4.42
C ALA A 475 -1.77 48.12 4.81
N ILE A 476 -1.56 49.22 4.09
CA ILE A 476 -2.29 50.49 4.30
C ILE A 476 -3.80 50.28 4.08
N ALA A 477 -4.23 49.56 3.05
CA ALA A 477 -5.64 49.29 2.84
C ALA A 477 -6.25 48.57 4.05
N VAL A 478 -5.57 47.52 4.58
CA VAL A 478 -6.01 46.77 5.73
C VAL A 478 -6.09 47.64 6.99
N ASP A 479 -5.06 48.46 7.27
CA ASP A 479 -5.01 49.36 8.41
C ASP A 479 -6.13 50.41 8.39
N CYS A 480 -6.56 50.82 7.20
CA CYS A 480 -7.68 51.69 7.02
C CYS A 480 -9.06 50.98 7.03
N GLY A 481 -9.12 49.66 7.21
CA GLY A 481 -10.34 48.88 7.19
C GLY A 481 -10.93 48.73 5.78
N LEU A 482 -10.12 48.76 4.73
CA LEU A 482 -10.50 48.60 3.33
C LEU A 482 -9.93 47.32 2.75
N THR A 483 -10.64 46.71 1.79
CA THR A 483 -10.01 45.72 0.91
C THR A 483 -9.14 46.44 -0.12
N LEU A 484 -8.08 45.79 -0.60
CA LEU A 484 -7.20 46.37 -1.64
C LEU A 484 -7.97 46.84 -2.88
N THR A 485 -8.98 46.08 -3.31
CA THR A 485 -9.83 46.40 -4.44
C THR A 485 -10.65 47.69 -4.18
N THR A 486 -11.24 47.78 -2.98
CA THR A 486 -12.01 48.98 -2.58
C THR A 486 -11.10 50.18 -2.46
N PHE A 487 -9.91 50.03 -1.88
CA PHE A 487 -8.93 51.13 -1.76
C PHE A 487 -8.47 51.64 -3.11
N LYS A 488 -8.12 50.77 -4.07
CA LYS A 488 -7.76 51.16 -5.44
C LYS A 488 -8.89 51.93 -6.13
N ARG A 489 -10.14 51.48 -5.99
CA ARG A 489 -11.30 52.15 -6.56
C ARG A 489 -11.53 53.54 -5.95
N LEU A 490 -11.55 53.63 -4.61
CA LEU A 490 -11.76 54.92 -3.91
C LEU A 490 -10.65 55.90 -4.21
N CYS A 491 -9.39 55.49 -4.26
CA CYS A 491 -8.26 56.33 -4.62
C CYS A 491 -8.39 56.89 -6.05
N LYS A 492 -8.84 56.04 -6.99
CA LYS A 492 -9.11 56.47 -8.37
C LYS A 492 -10.30 57.43 -8.45
N ASP A 493 -11.38 57.17 -7.70
CA ASP A 493 -12.59 57.98 -7.67
C ASP A 493 -12.31 59.36 -7.02
N MET A 494 -11.47 59.47 -5.98
CA MET A 494 -11.20 60.69 -5.23
C MET A 494 -10.01 61.50 -5.76
N HIS A 495 -8.96 60.84 -6.26
CA HIS A 495 -7.68 61.45 -6.65
C HIS A 495 -7.33 61.25 -8.13
N GLY A 496 -8.14 60.51 -8.90
CA GLY A 496 -7.93 60.28 -10.33
C GLY A 496 -6.82 59.31 -10.69
N MET A 497 -6.12 58.72 -9.69
CA MET A 497 -4.93 57.88 -9.91
C MET A 497 -4.89 56.67 -9.00
N SER A 498 -3.95 55.76 -9.25
CA SER A 498 -3.75 54.57 -8.38
C SER A 498 -3.12 54.95 -7.02
N PRO A 499 -3.33 54.15 -5.96
CA PRO A 499 -2.69 54.40 -4.66
C PRO A 499 -1.16 54.48 -4.74
N SER A 500 -0.52 53.72 -5.62
CA SER A 500 0.93 53.76 -5.82
C SER A 500 1.40 55.06 -6.47
N ASP A 501 0.65 55.58 -7.43
CA ASP A 501 0.96 56.85 -8.11
C ASP A 501 0.64 58.01 -7.20
N TYR A 502 -0.46 57.93 -6.44
CA TYR A 502 -0.81 58.90 -5.42
C TYR A 502 0.24 59.03 -4.35
N ARG A 503 0.80 57.90 -3.87
CA ARG A 503 1.96 57.90 -2.95
C ARG A 503 3.14 58.67 -3.54
N LYS A 504 3.48 58.42 -4.81
CA LYS A 504 4.58 59.13 -5.46
C LYS A 504 4.35 60.61 -5.52
N SER A 505 3.11 61.07 -5.79
CA SER A 505 2.74 62.50 -5.83
C SER A 505 2.73 63.16 -4.45
N LEU A 506 2.58 62.42 -3.38
CA LEU A 506 2.60 62.91 -2.00
C LEU A 506 4.04 63.08 -1.44
N LEU A 507 5.02 62.41 -2.06
CA LEU A 507 6.41 62.37 -1.65
C LEU A 507 7.31 63.31 -2.53
N GLN A 508 6.75 63.87 -3.61
CA GLN A 508 7.33 64.94 -4.41
C GLN A 508 6.94 66.30 -3.82
#